data_d1a57091e1837a0fc73e6041937cfbbe
#
_entry.id   d1a57091e1837a0fc73e6041937cfbbe
#
_cell.length_a   1.000
_cell.length_b   1.000
_cell.length_c   1.000
_cell.angle_alpha   90.00
_cell.angle_beta   90.00
_cell.angle_gamma   90.00
#
_symmetry.space_group_name_H-M   'P 1'
#
loop_
_entity.id
_entity.type
_entity.pdbx_description
1 polymer ?
#
loop_
_entity_poly.entity_id
_entity_poly.type
_entity_poly.pdbx_seq_one_letter_code
_entity_poly.pdbx_strand_id
1 'polypeptide(L)'
;LVEAAGEETHATPLTQGAALDLSKHFRVCDAFSQPRILFHAARQVFERDPAPSSLLSHPNAPSAHMEERYHILRGIVLRNEHFLPALTGPKAERDSFMRLTTTKHLLGRQGEHCLLFGRLSTAADGSYTLEDTEGQVSLDLTQALAGEGIFTEGAYVLIEGEYTHTEQLRAWAIGHPPSERREEARALSGHLDWYGAGAVPVKHVPLLRAQEMQHPDICIAVLSDVHLDDPATLAHLRAILQGYQDADFMPLAIVLCGHFSSTPVEVAGALDSYAASFARLADVMLRFPRLL
;
A
#
# COMPACT_ATOMS: atom_id res chain seq x y z
N LEU A 1 13.68 2.00 40.46
CA LEU A 1 14.84 1.14 40.22
C LEU A 1 14.36 -0.31 40.12
N VAL A 2 14.03 -0.74 38.89
CA VAL A 2 13.92 -2.18 38.56
C VAL A 2 14.65 -2.31 37.22
N GLU A 3 15.77 -3.03 37.29
CA GLU A 3 16.60 -3.40 36.15
C GLU A 3 15.78 -4.29 35.22
N ALA A 4 15.66 -3.86 33.96
CA ALA A 4 15.19 -4.71 32.88
C ALA A 4 16.38 -5.60 32.44
N ALA A 5 16.31 -6.88 32.77
CA ALA A 5 17.20 -7.90 32.26
C ALA A 5 16.99 -8.03 30.75
N GLY A 6 17.98 -7.63 29.95
CA GLY A 6 18.03 -7.90 28.54
C GLY A 6 18.22 -9.40 28.29
N GLU A 7 17.23 -10.04 27.69
CA GLU A 7 17.42 -11.36 27.09
C GLU A 7 18.27 -11.19 25.81
N GLU A 8 19.56 -11.45 25.95
CA GLU A 8 20.43 -11.71 24.80
C GLU A 8 19.99 -13.04 24.17
N THR A 9 19.18 -12.95 23.12
CA THR A 9 18.94 -14.09 22.23
C THR A 9 20.26 -14.43 21.53
N HIS A 10 20.93 -15.45 22.04
CA HIS A 10 22.06 -16.10 21.37
C HIS A 10 21.58 -16.59 20.00
N ALA A 11 21.90 -15.82 18.95
CA ALA A 11 21.79 -16.25 17.58
C ALA A 11 22.74 -17.42 17.39
N THR A 12 22.21 -18.63 17.26
CA THR A 12 22.95 -19.81 16.85
C THR A 12 23.73 -19.50 15.56
N PRO A 13 25.04 -19.74 15.49
CA PRO A 13 25.80 -19.48 14.27
C PRO A 13 25.22 -20.35 13.16
N LEU A 14 24.64 -19.70 12.14
CA LEU A 14 24.17 -20.33 10.90
C LEU A 14 25.38 -21.08 10.32
N THR A 15 25.31 -22.40 10.34
CA THR A 15 26.21 -23.33 9.64
C THR A 15 26.58 -22.75 8.29
N GLN A 16 27.85 -22.78 7.94
CA GLN A 16 28.42 -22.40 6.63
C GLN A 16 27.70 -23.18 5.50
N GLY A 17 26.49 -22.77 5.18
CA GLY A 17 25.74 -23.20 4.01
C GLY A 17 26.16 -22.35 2.83
N ALA A 18 26.13 -22.94 1.63
CA ALA A 18 26.53 -22.33 0.37
C ALA A 18 26.16 -20.84 0.29
N ALA A 19 27.14 -20.00 -0.05
CA ALA A 19 26.95 -18.57 -0.20
C ALA A 19 25.71 -18.28 -1.05
N LEU A 20 24.85 -17.37 -0.59
CA LEU A 20 23.65 -16.99 -1.33
C LEU A 20 24.06 -16.40 -2.68
N ASP A 21 23.63 -17.03 -3.76
CA ASP A 21 23.86 -16.53 -5.12
C ASP A 21 22.89 -15.39 -5.41
N LEU A 22 23.34 -14.15 -5.20
CA LEU A 22 22.54 -12.94 -5.36
C LEU A 22 22.06 -12.75 -6.80
N SER A 23 22.77 -13.28 -7.80
CA SER A 23 22.38 -13.16 -9.20
C SER A 23 21.02 -13.83 -9.47
N LYS A 24 20.69 -14.88 -8.73
CA LYS A 24 19.38 -15.57 -8.81
C LYS A 24 18.22 -14.78 -8.22
N HIS A 25 18.53 -13.72 -7.47
CA HIS A 25 17.52 -12.83 -6.87
C HIS A 25 17.33 -11.54 -7.67
N PHE A 26 18.20 -11.25 -8.63
CA PHE A 26 18.01 -10.16 -9.58
C PHE A 26 17.21 -10.67 -10.78
N ARG A 27 16.02 -10.11 -10.98
CA ARG A 27 15.11 -10.52 -12.05
C ARG A 27 14.44 -9.31 -12.68
N VAL A 28 14.35 -9.34 -13.99
CA VAL A 28 13.55 -8.38 -14.75
C VAL A 28 12.17 -9.01 -14.95
N CYS A 29 11.15 -8.37 -14.42
CA CYS A 29 9.77 -8.80 -14.57
C CYS A 29 9.10 -7.99 -15.67
N ASP A 30 8.63 -8.67 -16.72
CA ASP A 30 7.84 -8.04 -17.76
C ASP A 30 6.43 -7.78 -17.25
N ALA A 31 5.98 -6.52 -17.30
CA ALA A 31 4.67 -6.11 -16.83
C ALA A 31 3.51 -6.83 -17.56
N PHE A 32 3.70 -7.23 -18.82
CA PHE A 32 2.68 -7.93 -19.61
C PHE A 32 2.62 -9.43 -19.34
N SER A 33 3.65 -10.00 -18.74
CA SER A 33 3.71 -11.42 -18.38
C SER A 33 3.45 -11.71 -16.91
N GLN A 34 3.18 -10.67 -16.12
CA GLN A 34 2.84 -10.85 -14.70
C GLN A 34 1.55 -11.67 -14.54
N PRO A 35 1.52 -12.61 -13.57
CA PRO A 35 0.32 -13.37 -13.29
C PRO A 35 -0.76 -12.45 -12.73
N ARG A 36 -1.99 -12.63 -13.17
CA ARG A 36 -3.15 -12.02 -12.55
C ARG A 36 -3.48 -12.77 -11.27
N ILE A 37 -3.53 -12.07 -10.15
CA ILE A 37 -3.87 -12.65 -8.86
C ILE A 37 -5.12 -11.94 -8.35
N LEU A 38 -6.12 -12.71 -7.94
CA LEU A 38 -7.40 -12.23 -7.42
C LEU A 38 -7.57 -12.67 -5.97
N PHE A 39 -8.24 -11.85 -5.19
CA PHE A 39 -8.59 -12.17 -3.81
C PHE A 39 -10.01 -12.73 -3.72
N HIS A 40 -10.14 -13.92 -3.18
CA HIS A 40 -11.43 -14.55 -2.91
C HIS A 40 -11.96 -14.16 -1.53
N ALA A 41 -12.89 -13.19 -1.49
CA ALA A 41 -13.44 -12.64 -0.24
C ALA A 41 -14.06 -13.71 0.67
N ALA A 42 -14.77 -14.70 0.11
CA ALA A 42 -15.41 -15.76 0.90
C ALA A 42 -14.41 -16.74 1.53
N ARG A 43 -13.28 -17.00 0.86
CA ARG A 43 -12.23 -17.91 1.35
C ARG A 43 -11.05 -17.18 2.00
N GLN A 44 -11.01 -15.86 1.89
CA GLN A 44 -9.93 -15.00 2.40
C GLN A 44 -8.53 -15.42 1.90
N VAL A 45 -8.44 -15.83 0.63
CA VAL A 45 -7.19 -16.28 -0.01
C VAL A 45 -6.98 -15.62 -1.35
N PHE A 46 -5.70 -15.44 -1.70
CA PHE A 46 -5.30 -15.02 -3.04
C PHE A 46 -5.10 -16.25 -3.93
N GLU A 47 -5.56 -16.16 -5.15
CA GLU A 47 -5.43 -17.22 -6.15
C GLU A 47 -5.01 -16.63 -7.50
N ARG A 48 -4.27 -17.42 -8.27
CA ARG A 48 -3.92 -17.05 -9.64
C ARG A 48 -5.13 -17.18 -10.54
N ASP A 49 -5.48 -16.09 -11.23
CA ASP A 49 -6.50 -16.12 -12.28
C ASP A 49 -5.88 -16.65 -13.58
N PRO A 50 -6.43 -17.73 -14.17
CA PRO A 50 -5.95 -18.23 -15.43
C PRO A 50 -6.35 -17.38 -16.66
N ALA A 51 -7.20 -16.36 -16.47
CA ALA A 51 -7.62 -15.48 -17.57
C ALA A 51 -6.44 -14.73 -18.16
N PRO A 52 -6.38 -14.57 -19.49
CA PRO A 52 -5.33 -13.80 -20.14
C PRO A 52 -5.39 -12.32 -19.73
N SER A 53 -4.22 -11.69 -19.63
CA SER A 53 -4.13 -10.25 -19.42
C SER A 53 -4.72 -9.48 -20.62
N SER A 54 -5.43 -8.39 -20.36
CA SER A 54 -6.01 -7.53 -21.37
C SER A 54 -5.62 -6.07 -21.11
N LEU A 55 -5.27 -5.33 -22.16
CA LEU A 55 -5.04 -3.89 -22.09
C LEU A 55 -6.35 -3.11 -21.90
N LEU A 56 -7.47 -3.67 -22.38
CA LEU A 56 -8.78 -3.07 -22.21
C LEU A 56 -9.47 -3.70 -21.02
N SER A 57 -9.65 -2.91 -19.97
CA SER A 57 -10.38 -3.35 -18.80
C SER A 57 -11.88 -3.38 -19.04
N HIS A 58 -12.58 -4.26 -18.35
CA HIS A 58 -14.04 -4.25 -18.30
C HIS A 58 -14.54 -2.95 -17.65
N PRO A 59 -15.69 -2.37 -18.10
CA PRO A 59 -16.23 -1.14 -17.50
C PRO A 59 -16.38 -1.16 -15.96
N ASN A 60 -16.66 -2.33 -15.39
CA ASN A 60 -16.80 -2.50 -13.95
C ASN A 60 -15.46 -2.74 -13.22
N ALA A 61 -14.31 -2.72 -13.91
CA ALA A 61 -13.03 -3.01 -13.28
C ALA A 61 -12.68 -2.04 -12.12
N PRO A 62 -12.97 -0.73 -12.18
CA PRO A 62 -12.72 0.15 -11.05
C PRO A 62 -13.52 -0.22 -9.80
N SER A 63 -14.81 -0.53 -9.95
CA SER A 63 -15.67 -0.95 -8.82
C SER A 63 -15.23 -2.29 -8.24
N ALA A 64 -14.93 -3.27 -9.09
CA ALA A 64 -14.43 -4.57 -8.66
C ALA A 64 -13.09 -4.46 -7.92
N HIS A 65 -12.19 -3.58 -8.36
CA HIS A 65 -10.93 -3.31 -7.67
C HIS A 65 -11.15 -2.68 -6.29
N MET A 66 -12.09 -1.74 -6.17
CA MET A 66 -12.40 -1.12 -4.87
C MET A 66 -13.03 -2.13 -3.91
N GLU A 67 -13.92 -2.99 -4.41
CA GLU A 67 -14.53 -4.06 -3.62
C GLU A 67 -13.48 -5.09 -3.15
N GLU A 68 -12.59 -5.53 -4.04
CA GLU A 68 -11.50 -6.41 -3.69
C GLU A 68 -10.60 -5.80 -2.61
N ARG A 69 -10.22 -4.53 -2.77
CA ARG A 69 -9.42 -3.80 -1.79
C ARG A 69 -10.12 -3.69 -0.44
N TYR A 70 -11.43 -3.41 -0.43
CA TYR A 70 -12.24 -3.41 0.79
C TYR A 70 -12.15 -4.76 1.52
N HIS A 71 -12.35 -5.86 0.80
CA HIS A 71 -12.32 -7.19 1.39
C HIS A 71 -10.95 -7.60 1.91
N ILE A 72 -9.87 -7.23 1.22
CA ILE A 72 -8.49 -7.45 1.68
C ILE A 72 -8.24 -6.72 2.99
N LEU A 73 -8.52 -5.42 3.03
CA LEU A 73 -8.29 -4.59 4.21
C LEU A 73 -9.20 -5.01 5.38
N ARG A 74 -10.47 -5.32 5.11
CA ARG A 74 -11.37 -5.86 6.12
C ARG A 74 -10.85 -7.18 6.70
N GLY A 75 -10.27 -8.04 5.87
CA GLY A 75 -9.63 -9.27 6.30
C GLY A 75 -8.45 -9.01 7.25
N ILE A 76 -7.63 -7.98 6.97
CA ILE A 76 -6.53 -7.55 7.85
C ILE A 76 -7.08 -7.06 9.19
N VAL A 77 -8.09 -6.20 9.18
CA VAL A 77 -8.75 -5.71 10.40
C VAL A 77 -9.24 -6.86 11.26
N LEU A 78 -9.97 -7.82 10.67
CA LEU A 78 -10.56 -8.94 11.40
C LEU A 78 -9.54 -9.96 11.94
N ARG A 79 -8.31 -9.97 11.43
CA ARG A 79 -7.20 -10.79 11.96
C ARG A 79 -6.46 -10.11 13.11
N ASN A 80 -6.67 -8.82 13.31
CA ASN A 80 -6.05 -8.11 14.42
C ASN A 80 -6.61 -8.59 15.77
N GLU A 81 -5.76 -8.65 16.79
CA GLU A 81 -6.09 -9.19 18.12
C GLU A 81 -7.30 -8.52 18.78
N HIS A 82 -7.53 -7.23 18.53
CA HIS A 82 -8.68 -6.49 19.07
C HIS A 82 -10.03 -6.93 18.51
N PHE A 83 -10.02 -7.59 17.35
CA PHE A 83 -11.22 -8.09 16.66
C PHE A 83 -11.42 -9.60 16.83
N LEU A 84 -10.52 -10.27 17.54
CA LEU A 84 -10.61 -11.70 17.80
C LEU A 84 -11.15 -11.96 19.21
N PRO A 85 -12.11 -12.90 19.36
CA PRO A 85 -12.54 -13.32 20.68
C PRO A 85 -11.40 -14.02 21.41
N ALA A 86 -11.21 -13.71 22.69
CA ALA A 86 -10.24 -14.42 23.50
C ALA A 86 -10.59 -15.93 23.59
N LEU A 87 -9.63 -16.80 23.31
CA LEU A 87 -9.84 -18.24 23.29
C LEU A 87 -10.00 -18.83 24.72
N THR A 88 -9.42 -18.16 25.70
CA THR A 88 -9.42 -18.56 27.11
C THR A 88 -9.77 -17.39 28.00
N GLY A 89 -10.28 -17.67 29.20
CA GLY A 89 -10.65 -16.64 30.16
C GLY A 89 -12.15 -16.58 30.51
N PRO A 90 -12.55 -15.70 31.41
CA PRO A 90 -13.94 -15.45 31.78
C PRO A 90 -14.78 -15.06 30.55
N LYS A 91 -16.10 -15.33 30.60
CA LYS A 91 -17.01 -15.01 29.49
C LYS A 91 -16.96 -13.52 29.13
N ALA A 92 -16.86 -12.62 30.11
CA ALA A 92 -16.77 -11.18 29.89
C ALA A 92 -15.53 -10.78 29.04
N GLU A 93 -14.37 -11.40 29.27
CA GLU A 93 -13.17 -11.15 28.48
C GLU A 93 -13.29 -11.72 27.06
N ARG A 94 -13.93 -12.89 26.90
CA ARG A 94 -14.17 -13.50 25.58
C ARG A 94 -15.14 -12.69 24.72
N ASP A 95 -16.04 -11.95 25.34
CA ASP A 95 -17.04 -11.13 24.66
C ASP A 95 -16.59 -9.67 24.47
N SER A 96 -15.39 -9.28 24.97
CA SER A 96 -14.88 -7.90 24.95
C SER A 96 -14.14 -7.51 23.67
N PHE A 97 -14.29 -8.24 22.57
CA PHE A 97 -13.67 -7.89 21.30
C PHE A 97 -14.50 -6.92 20.48
N MET A 98 -13.83 -6.12 19.63
CA MET A 98 -14.46 -5.17 18.72
C MET A 98 -15.22 -5.89 17.61
N ARG A 99 -16.42 -5.40 17.28
CA ARG A 99 -17.23 -5.96 16.19
C ARG A 99 -17.51 -4.90 15.14
N LEU A 100 -17.23 -5.22 13.89
CA LEU A 100 -17.59 -4.35 12.78
C LEU A 100 -19.08 -4.48 12.46
N THR A 101 -19.73 -3.33 12.33
CA THR A 101 -21.09 -3.20 11.82
C THR A 101 -21.00 -2.76 10.36
N THR A 102 -21.88 -3.25 9.47
CA THR A 102 -21.98 -2.76 8.10
C THR A 102 -23.02 -1.66 8.00
N THR A 103 -22.95 -0.83 6.96
CA THR A 103 -23.88 0.28 6.73
C THR A 103 -25.33 -0.20 6.68
N LYS A 104 -25.57 -1.36 6.08
CA LYS A 104 -26.90 -1.98 6.01
C LYS A 104 -27.50 -2.31 7.38
N HIS A 105 -26.66 -2.72 8.33
CA HIS A 105 -27.10 -3.08 9.68
C HIS A 105 -27.36 -1.88 10.60
N LEU A 106 -27.17 -0.65 10.13
CA LEU A 106 -27.53 0.56 10.87
C LEU A 106 -29.03 0.83 10.89
N LEU A 107 -29.73 0.34 9.88
CA LEU A 107 -31.18 0.56 9.76
C LEU A 107 -31.93 0.01 10.97
N GLY A 108 -32.71 0.88 11.64
CA GLY A 108 -33.48 0.54 12.83
C GLY A 108 -32.68 0.50 14.14
N ARG A 109 -31.37 0.88 14.11
CA ARG A 109 -30.48 0.86 15.28
C ARG A 109 -30.07 2.27 15.73
N GLN A 110 -30.98 3.23 15.61
CA GLN A 110 -30.74 4.60 16.07
C GLN A 110 -30.46 4.65 17.58
N GLY A 111 -29.46 5.43 17.95
CA GLY A 111 -28.98 5.55 19.33
C GLY A 111 -27.98 4.43 19.75
N GLU A 112 -27.69 3.48 18.87
CA GLU A 112 -26.72 2.44 19.18
C GLU A 112 -25.30 2.86 18.80
N HIS A 113 -24.36 2.45 19.65
CA HIS A 113 -22.94 2.56 19.41
C HIS A 113 -22.50 1.51 18.39
N CYS A 114 -21.74 1.93 17.39
CA CYS A 114 -21.26 1.06 16.34
C CYS A 114 -19.84 1.43 15.88
N LEU A 115 -19.13 0.43 15.37
CA LEU A 115 -17.83 0.57 14.73
C LEU A 115 -17.98 0.10 13.28
N LEU A 116 -17.71 1.01 12.34
CA LEU A 116 -17.78 0.75 10.91
C LEU A 116 -16.40 0.77 10.29
N PHE A 117 -16.25 -0.01 9.22
CA PHE A 117 -15.10 0.01 8.35
C PHE A 117 -15.55 0.28 6.92
N GLY A 118 -14.98 1.29 6.27
CA GLY A 118 -15.36 1.64 4.92
C GLY A 118 -14.40 2.64 4.27
N ARG A 119 -14.74 3.04 3.06
CA ARG A 119 -14.05 4.06 2.29
C ARG A 119 -14.63 5.44 2.60
N LEU A 120 -13.77 6.38 2.95
CA LEU A 120 -14.15 7.79 3.12
C LEU A 120 -14.39 8.41 1.75
N SER A 121 -15.55 9.01 1.55
CA SER A 121 -15.94 9.69 0.32
C SER A 121 -16.51 11.06 0.63
N THR A 122 -16.55 11.92 -0.37
CA THR A 122 -17.17 13.25 -0.27
C THR A 122 -18.40 13.28 -1.18
N ALA A 123 -19.55 13.61 -0.64
CA ALA A 123 -20.77 13.79 -1.41
C ALA A 123 -20.73 15.09 -2.21
N ALA A 124 -21.66 15.26 -3.17
CA ALA A 124 -21.71 16.44 -4.04
C ALA A 124 -21.94 17.77 -3.31
N ASP A 125 -22.51 17.74 -2.11
CA ASP A 125 -22.72 18.89 -1.23
C ASP A 125 -21.49 19.21 -0.34
N GLY A 126 -20.42 18.43 -0.46
CA GLY A 126 -19.21 18.57 0.33
C GLY A 126 -19.24 17.85 1.68
N SER A 127 -20.34 17.16 2.02
CA SER A 127 -20.42 16.34 3.23
C SER A 127 -19.62 15.05 3.09
N TYR A 128 -19.08 14.55 4.20
CA TYR A 128 -18.38 13.28 4.22
C TYR A 128 -19.34 12.10 4.33
N THR A 129 -19.01 11.02 3.65
CA THR A 129 -19.73 9.75 3.70
C THR A 129 -18.77 8.59 3.92
N LEU A 130 -19.23 7.54 4.58
CA LEU A 130 -18.54 6.26 4.65
C LEU A 130 -19.29 5.26 3.76
N GLU A 131 -18.55 4.61 2.88
CA GLU A 131 -19.07 3.63 1.93
C GLU A 131 -18.44 2.26 2.20
N ASP A 132 -19.29 1.24 2.30
CA ASP A 132 -18.88 -0.16 2.29
C ASP A 132 -19.51 -0.91 1.12
N THR A 133 -19.40 -2.24 1.06
CA THR A 133 -19.96 -3.06 -0.01
C THR A 133 -21.48 -3.20 0.05
N GLU A 134 -22.14 -2.75 1.11
CA GLU A 134 -23.58 -2.88 1.32
C GLU A 134 -24.35 -1.55 1.23
N GLY A 135 -23.62 -0.42 1.29
CA GLY A 135 -24.22 0.90 1.17
C GLY A 135 -23.29 2.03 1.59
N GLN A 136 -23.92 3.17 1.90
CA GLN A 136 -23.22 4.36 2.39
C GLN A 136 -23.99 5.01 3.53
N VAL A 137 -23.27 5.72 4.40
CA VAL A 137 -23.85 6.51 5.49
C VAL A 137 -23.18 7.88 5.55
N SER A 138 -23.98 8.94 5.74
CA SER A 138 -23.46 10.30 5.96
C SER A 138 -22.76 10.40 7.31
N LEU A 139 -21.67 11.16 7.37
CA LEU A 139 -20.84 11.32 8.55
C LEU A 139 -20.97 12.73 9.14
N ASP A 140 -21.14 12.80 10.45
CA ASP A 140 -20.89 14.00 11.24
C ASP A 140 -19.54 13.83 11.96
N LEU A 141 -18.51 14.49 11.44
CA LEU A 141 -17.12 14.45 11.97
C LEU A 141 -16.81 15.63 12.90
N THR A 142 -17.77 16.50 13.21
CA THR A 142 -17.53 17.77 13.94
C THR A 142 -16.89 17.59 15.31
N GLN A 143 -17.16 16.46 15.97
CA GLN A 143 -16.64 16.13 17.30
C GLN A 143 -15.70 14.91 17.29
N ALA A 144 -15.39 14.39 16.11
CA ALA A 144 -14.59 13.19 15.98
C ALA A 144 -13.12 13.43 16.39
N LEU A 145 -12.61 12.56 17.24
CA LEU A 145 -11.17 12.50 17.54
C LEU A 145 -10.46 11.76 16.40
N ALA A 146 -9.55 12.47 15.73
CA ALA A 146 -8.73 11.86 14.69
C ALA A 146 -7.57 11.08 15.32
N GLY A 147 -7.38 9.83 14.89
CA GLY A 147 -6.18 9.06 15.16
C GLY A 147 -4.96 9.60 14.40
N GLU A 148 -3.84 8.89 14.52
CA GLU A 148 -2.61 9.26 13.80
C GLU A 148 -2.78 9.09 12.28
N GLY A 149 -2.14 9.99 11.52
CA GLY A 149 -2.11 9.95 10.06
C GLY A 149 -2.93 11.04 9.38
N ILE A 150 -3.08 10.92 8.07
CA ILE A 150 -3.80 11.86 7.22
C ILE A 150 -5.02 11.15 6.62
N PHE A 151 -6.20 11.73 6.83
CA PHE A 151 -7.46 11.23 6.30
C PHE A 151 -7.81 11.99 5.01
N THR A 152 -7.76 11.28 3.89
CA THR A 152 -8.08 11.84 2.57
C THR A 152 -9.27 11.11 1.96
N GLU A 153 -9.92 11.74 1.00
CA GLU A 153 -10.92 11.07 0.18
C GLU A 153 -10.35 9.80 -0.45
N GLY A 154 -11.11 8.71 -0.43
CA GLY A 154 -10.69 7.40 -0.89
C GLY A 154 -9.92 6.56 0.14
N ALA A 155 -9.56 7.12 1.31
CA ALA A 155 -8.94 6.36 2.38
C ALA A 155 -9.94 5.36 2.99
N TYR A 156 -9.46 4.17 3.33
CA TYR A 156 -10.22 3.22 4.14
C TYR A 156 -9.98 3.52 5.62
N VAL A 157 -11.07 3.64 6.37
CA VAL A 157 -11.04 4.11 7.76
C VAL A 157 -11.94 3.24 8.64
N LEU A 158 -11.61 3.24 9.94
CA LEU A 158 -12.47 2.76 11.01
C LEU A 158 -13.12 3.97 11.66
N ILE A 159 -14.43 3.97 11.79
CA ILE A 159 -15.18 5.04 12.43
C ILE A 159 -16.03 4.45 13.56
N GLU A 160 -15.83 4.98 14.74
CA GLU A 160 -16.59 4.67 15.94
C GLU A 160 -17.55 5.82 16.22
N GLY A 161 -18.83 5.50 16.46
CA GLY A 161 -19.85 6.52 16.69
C GLY A 161 -21.22 5.97 16.98
N GLU A 162 -22.20 6.86 16.96
CA GLU A 162 -23.60 6.60 17.20
C GLU A 162 -24.42 6.88 15.93
N TYR A 163 -25.26 5.93 15.53
CA TYR A 163 -26.19 6.17 14.43
C TYR A 163 -27.38 6.97 14.91
N THR A 164 -27.59 8.16 14.36
CA THR A 164 -28.58 9.13 14.81
C THR A 164 -29.93 8.94 14.16
N HIS A 165 -30.99 9.57 14.74
CA HIS A 165 -32.35 9.62 14.15
C HIS A 165 -32.38 10.42 12.82
N THR A 166 -31.38 11.22 12.53
CA THR A 166 -31.21 11.95 11.24
C THR A 166 -30.51 11.11 10.16
N GLU A 167 -30.41 9.81 10.38
CA GLU A 167 -29.75 8.88 9.44
C GLU A 167 -28.29 9.22 9.15
N GLN A 168 -27.61 9.84 10.11
CA GLN A 168 -26.19 10.15 10.06
C GLN A 168 -25.43 9.39 11.14
N LEU A 169 -24.19 9.04 10.87
CA LEU A 169 -23.27 8.54 11.87
C LEU A 169 -22.55 9.72 12.52
N ARG A 170 -22.88 10.02 13.77
CA ARG A 170 -22.11 10.96 14.59
C ARG A 170 -20.85 10.25 15.06
N ALA A 171 -19.73 10.60 14.46
CA ALA A 171 -18.46 9.99 14.77
C ALA A 171 -17.87 10.55 16.07
N TRP A 172 -17.36 9.66 16.91
CA TRP A 172 -16.56 9.99 18.11
C TRP A 172 -15.07 9.84 17.85
N ALA A 173 -14.70 8.86 17.03
CA ALA A 173 -13.33 8.65 16.62
C ALA A 173 -13.26 8.18 15.17
N ILE A 174 -12.19 8.59 14.50
CA ILE A 174 -11.80 8.12 13.17
C ILE A 174 -10.34 7.68 13.21
N GLY A 175 -10.05 6.51 12.66
CA GLY A 175 -8.70 5.94 12.63
C GLY A 175 -8.44 5.14 11.36
N HIS A 176 -7.17 4.93 11.06
CA HIS A 176 -6.78 3.99 10.00
C HIS A 176 -6.93 2.55 10.47
N PRO A 177 -7.18 1.59 9.55
CA PRO A 177 -7.14 0.18 9.89
C PRO A 177 -5.73 -0.21 10.40
N PRO A 178 -5.63 -1.17 11.33
CA PRO A 178 -4.35 -1.62 11.84
C PRO A 178 -3.50 -2.19 10.71
N SER A 179 -2.20 -1.92 10.74
CA SER A 179 -1.26 -2.50 9.80
C SER A 179 -0.95 -3.95 10.18
N GLU A 180 -0.87 -4.82 9.17
CA GLU A 180 -0.41 -6.19 9.34
C GLU A 180 1.12 -6.26 9.18
N ARG A 181 1.80 -7.03 10.02
CA ARG A 181 3.25 -7.22 9.90
C ARG A 181 3.59 -7.98 8.63
N ARG A 182 4.71 -7.63 8.01
CA ARG A 182 5.17 -8.27 6.75
C ARG A 182 5.33 -9.79 6.88
N GLU A 183 5.77 -10.26 8.04
CA GLU A 183 5.93 -11.68 8.34
C GLU A 183 4.59 -12.41 8.33
N GLU A 184 3.55 -11.81 8.91
CA GLU A 184 2.19 -12.35 8.94
C GLU A 184 1.58 -12.40 7.53
N ALA A 185 1.67 -11.29 6.79
CA ALA A 185 1.21 -11.23 5.41
C ALA A 185 1.93 -12.26 4.51
N ARG A 186 3.23 -12.47 4.71
CA ARG A 186 4.01 -13.48 3.99
C ARG A 186 3.67 -14.91 4.38
N ALA A 187 3.32 -15.17 5.63
CA ALA A 187 2.86 -16.49 6.05
C ALA A 187 1.59 -16.91 5.30
N LEU A 188 0.72 -15.94 4.99
CA LEU A 188 -0.53 -16.19 4.28
C LEU A 188 -0.35 -16.26 2.75
N SER A 189 0.51 -15.43 2.17
CA SER A 189 0.60 -15.23 0.72
C SER A 189 1.98 -15.45 0.11
N GLY A 190 3.00 -15.78 0.91
CA GLY A 190 4.39 -15.92 0.45
C GLY A 190 4.65 -17.10 -0.49
N HIS A 191 3.69 -18.02 -0.62
CA HIS A 191 3.74 -19.12 -1.58
C HIS A 191 3.37 -18.68 -3.01
N LEU A 192 2.79 -17.49 -3.17
CA LEU A 192 2.37 -16.98 -4.47
C LEU A 192 3.55 -16.29 -5.18
N ASP A 193 3.64 -16.54 -6.47
CA ASP A 193 4.54 -15.83 -7.37
C ASP A 193 3.84 -14.58 -7.92
N TRP A 194 3.99 -13.46 -7.22
CA TRP A 194 3.32 -12.21 -7.54
C TRP A 194 3.78 -11.57 -8.86
N TYR A 195 4.99 -11.90 -9.32
CA TYR A 195 5.63 -11.24 -10.45
C TYR A 195 5.86 -12.17 -11.65
N GLY A 196 5.54 -13.46 -11.52
CA GLY A 196 5.79 -14.44 -12.59
C GLY A 196 7.27 -14.86 -12.75
N ALA A 197 8.15 -14.33 -11.89
CA ALA A 197 9.57 -14.63 -11.93
C ALA A 197 10.03 -15.68 -10.90
N GLY A 198 9.07 -16.30 -10.22
CA GLY A 198 9.27 -17.24 -9.14
C GLY A 198 9.25 -16.59 -7.75
N ALA A 199 8.63 -17.24 -6.78
CA ALA A 199 8.61 -16.78 -5.40
C ALA A 199 10.01 -16.82 -4.78
N VAL A 200 10.33 -15.84 -3.92
CA VAL A 200 11.56 -15.88 -3.11
C VAL A 200 11.36 -16.92 -2.00
N PRO A 201 12.20 -17.97 -1.92
CA PRO A 201 12.08 -18.94 -0.85
C PRO A 201 12.17 -18.28 0.53
N VAL A 202 11.26 -18.62 1.43
CA VAL A 202 11.19 -18.02 2.77
C VAL A 202 12.53 -18.11 3.51
N LYS A 203 13.26 -19.21 3.33
CA LYS A 203 14.61 -19.42 3.90
C LYS A 203 15.67 -18.43 3.39
N HIS A 204 15.48 -17.80 2.22
CA HIS A 204 16.41 -16.82 1.67
C HIS A 204 16.15 -15.40 2.20
N VAL A 205 14.97 -15.12 2.74
CA VAL A 205 14.59 -13.78 3.22
C VAL A 205 15.52 -13.26 4.33
N PRO A 206 15.81 -14.01 5.41
CA PRO A 206 16.75 -13.55 6.43
C PRO A 206 18.18 -13.38 5.91
N LEU A 207 18.59 -14.21 4.94
CA LEU A 207 19.93 -14.09 4.31
C LEU A 207 20.04 -12.82 3.45
N LEU A 208 19.01 -12.51 2.66
CA LEU A 208 18.95 -11.27 1.87
C LEU A 208 18.96 -10.05 2.80
N ARG A 209 18.17 -10.07 3.87
CA ARG A 209 18.14 -8.99 4.87
C ARG A 209 19.52 -8.80 5.52
N ALA A 210 20.21 -9.87 5.86
CA ALA A 210 21.56 -9.79 6.42
C ALA A 210 22.56 -9.17 5.44
N GLN A 211 22.43 -9.43 4.14
CA GLN A 211 23.23 -8.79 3.10
C GLN A 211 22.90 -7.29 2.97
N GLU A 212 21.63 -6.92 2.94
CA GLU A 212 21.21 -5.50 2.92
C GLU A 212 21.78 -4.73 4.11
N MET A 213 21.75 -5.30 5.30
CA MET A 213 22.26 -4.66 6.52
C MET A 213 23.80 -4.45 6.50
N GLN A 214 24.54 -5.16 5.66
CA GLN A 214 25.98 -4.94 5.49
C GLN A 214 26.30 -3.69 4.65
N HIS A 215 25.31 -3.13 3.98
CA HIS A 215 25.45 -1.99 3.06
C HIS A 215 24.49 -0.86 3.43
N PRO A 216 24.62 -0.24 4.63
CA PRO A 216 23.70 0.79 5.10
C PRO A 216 23.74 2.08 4.26
N ASP A 217 24.84 2.29 3.51
CA ASP A 217 25.07 3.50 2.71
C ASP A 217 24.46 3.41 1.30
N ILE A 218 23.86 2.25 0.94
CA ILE A 218 23.20 2.12 -0.36
C ILE A 218 21.86 2.87 -0.32
N CYS A 219 21.69 3.77 -1.29
CA CYS A 219 20.48 4.56 -1.45
C CYS A 219 19.86 4.37 -2.84
N ILE A 220 18.55 4.51 -2.90
CA ILE A 220 17.78 4.61 -4.14
C ILE A 220 17.13 5.98 -4.15
N ALA A 221 17.33 6.76 -5.21
CA ALA A 221 16.68 8.04 -5.41
C ALA A 221 15.33 7.82 -6.12
N VAL A 222 14.25 8.36 -5.57
CA VAL A 222 12.92 8.29 -6.18
C VAL A 222 12.42 9.71 -6.42
N LEU A 223 12.12 10.05 -7.67
CA LEU A 223 11.62 11.35 -8.09
C LEU A 223 10.24 11.16 -8.73
N SER A 224 9.26 11.98 -8.33
CA SER A 224 7.91 12.00 -8.87
C SER A 224 7.62 13.30 -9.61
N ASP A 225 6.65 13.26 -10.52
CA ASP A 225 6.17 14.41 -11.30
C ASP A 225 7.30 15.13 -12.06
N VAL A 226 8.18 14.33 -12.67
CA VAL A 226 9.31 14.84 -13.45
C VAL A 226 8.80 15.27 -14.82
N HIS A 227 8.20 16.46 -14.89
CA HIS A 227 7.64 17.04 -16.13
C HIS A 227 8.78 17.40 -17.11
N LEU A 228 9.07 16.50 -18.06
CA LEU A 228 10.18 16.63 -19.01
C LEU A 228 9.94 17.70 -20.07
N ASP A 229 8.70 18.16 -20.23
CA ASP A 229 8.30 19.27 -21.09
C ASP A 229 8.62 20.64 -20.47
N ASP A 230 8.83 20.70 -19.13
CA ASP A 230 9.21 21.92 -18.41
C ASP A 230 10.73 22.08 -18.35
N PRO A 231 11.30 23.17 -18.90
CA PRO A 231 12.73 23.45 -18.86
C PRO A 231 13.27 23.62 -17.42
N ALA A 232 12.46 24.11 -16.48
CA ALA A 232 12.86 24.31 -15.09
C ALA A 232 13.07 22.95 -14.40
N THR A 233 12.15 22.01 -14.64
CA THR A 233 12.27 20.63 -14.12
C THR A 233 13.54 19.95 -14.64
N LEU A 234 13.86 20.10 -15.93
CA LEU A 234 15.11 19.56 -16.47
C LEU A 234 16.36 20.23 -15.89
N ALA A 235 16.31 21.54 -15.59
CA ALA A 235 17.41 22.22 -14.92
C ALA A 235 17.62 21.71 -13.49
N HIS A 236 16.52 21.51 -12.73
CA HIS A 236 16.56 20.94 -11.39
C HIS A 236 17.10 19.51 -11.39
N LEU A 237 16.66 18.68 -12.33
CA LEU A 237 17.16 17.32 -12.49
C LEU A 237 18.70 17.32 -12.74
N ARG A 238 19.17 18.20 -13.63
CA ARG A 238 20.63 18.37 -13.86
C ARG A 238 21.37 18.76 -12.59
N ALA A 239 20.79 19.71 -11.80
CA ALA A 239 21.41 20.15 -10.55
C ALA A 239 21.48 19.01 -9.52
N ILE A 240 20.47 18.15 -9.43
CA ILE A 240 20.46 16.97 -8.55
C ILE A 240 21.56 15.98 -8.99
N LEU A 241 21.63 15.65 -10.28
CA LEU A 241 22.61 14.72 -10.82
C LEU A 241 24.04 15.26 -10.66
N GLN A 242 24.23 16.57 -10.86
CA GLN A 242 25.51 17.24 -10.62
C GLN A 242 25.89 17.20 -9.14
N GLY A 243 24.92 17.44 -8.24
CA GLY A 243 25.16 17.36 -6.81
C GLY A 243 25.59 15.95 -6.36
N TYR A 244 25.03 14.89 -6.93
CA TYR A 244 25.49 13.53 -6.67
C TYR A 244 26.93 13.31 -7.13
N GLN A 245 27.28 13.83 -8.32
CA GLN A 245 28.63 13.71 -8.85
C GLN A 245 29.64 14.50 -8.01
N ASP A 246 29.29 15.73 -7.60
CA ASP A 246 30.17 16.61 -6.83
C ASP A 246 30.39 16.08 -5.39
N ALA A 247 29.40 15.41 -4.85
CA ALA A 247 29.48 14.76 -3.53
C ALA A 247 30.13 13.37 -3.56
N ASP A 248 30.53 12.88 -4.75
CA ASP A 248 30.97 11.49 -4.97
C ASP A 248 30.01 10.45 -4.38
N PHE A 249 28.71 10.79 -4.39
CA PHE A 249 27.62 9.96 -3.89
C PHE A 249 26.84 9.39 -5.07
N MET A 250 26.88 8.07 -5.23
CA MET A 250 26.21 7.38 -6.34
C MET A 250 25.05 6.55 -5.81
N PRO A 251 23.78 6.94 -6.06
CA PRO A 251 22.64 6.08 -5.74
C PRO A 251 22.73 4.78 -6.56
N LEU A 252 22.31 3.66 -5.95
CA LEU A 252 22.26 2.36 -6.63
C LEU A 252 21.32 2.38 -7.85
N ALA A 253 20.25 3.15 -7.77
CA ALA A 253 19.31 3.35 -8.85
C ALA A 253 18.59 4.70 -8.68
N ILE A 254 18.14 5.26 -9.81
CA ILE A 254 17.26 6.42 -9.82
C ILE A 254 15.94 5.99 -10.46
N VAL A 255 14.85 6.09 -9.70
CA VAL A 255 13.49 5.77 -10.14
C VAL A 255 12.77 7.06 -10.47
N LEU A 256 12.40 7.24 -11.73
CA LEU A 256 11.59 8.35 -12.17
C LEU A 256 10.13 7.88 -12.27
N CYS A 257 9.28 8.39 -11.40
CA CYS A 257 7.85 8.15 -11.45
C CYS A 257 7.19 9.25 -12.32
N GLY A 258 6.23 8.89 -13.20
CA GLY A 258 5.41 9.89 -13.90
C GLY A 258 4.69 10.78 -12.88
N HIS A 259 4.13 11.89 -13.31
CA HIS A 259 3.84 12.32 -14.67
C HIS A 259 5.07 12.92 -15.38
N PHE A 260 5.34 12.48 -16.59
CA PHE A 260 6.47 13.00 -17.38
C PHE A 260 6.11 14.20 -18.27
N SER A 261 4.83 14.57 -18.33
CA SER A 261 4.33 15.74 -19.05
C SER A 261 3.40 16.54 -18.14
N SER A 262 3.49 17.86 -18.21
CA SER A 262 2.57 18.78 -17.56
C SER A 262 1.21 18.87 -18.26
N THR A 263 1.15 18.38 -19.52
CA THR A 263 -0.07 18.37 -20.34
C THR A 263 -0.59 16.93 -20.55
N PRO A 264 -1.91 16.72 -20.62
CA PRO A 264 -2.49 15.41 -20.91
C PRO A 264 -2.01 14.84 -22.24
N VAL A 265 -1.74 13.53 -22.30
CA VAL A 265 -1.24 12.82 -23.48
C VAL A 265 -2.33 12.62 -24.54
N GLU A 266 -3.58 12.88 -24.20
CA GLU A 266 -4.76 12.70 -25.06
C GLU A 266 -4.91 13.80 -26.14
N VAL A 267 -4.10 14.85 -26.07
CA VAL A 267 -4.13 15.96 -27.04
C VAL A 267 -3.41 15.56 -28.33
N ALA A 268 -3.94 15.97 -29.48
CA ALA A 268 -3.32 15.71 -30.78
C ALA A 268 -1.87 16.24 -30.82
N GLY A 269 -0.91 15.41 -31.25
CA GLY A 269 0.51 15.73 -31.26
C GLY A 269 1.25 15.52 -29.93
N ALA A 270 0.56 15.11 -28.88
CA ALA A 270 1.16 14.87 -27.57
C ALA A 270 2.24 13.78 -27.60
N LEU A 271 2.08 12.75 -28.44
CA LEU A 271 3.05 11.67 -28.56
C LEU A 271 4.41 12.17 -29.07
N ASP A 272 4.42 13.06 -30.07
CA ASP A 272 5.66 13.64 -30.60
C ASP A 272 6.33 14.54 -29.56
N SER A 273 5.54 15.34 -28.85
CA SER A 273 6.02 16.15 -27.72
C SER A 273 6.61 15.30 -26.60
N TYR A 274 5.96 14.18 -26.30
CA TYR A 274 6.41 13.22 -25.29
C TYR A 274 7.74 12.58 -25.71
N ALA A 275 7.86 12.12 -26.96
CA ALA A 275 9.10 11.58 -27.52
C ALA A 275 10.25 12.60 -27.49
N ALA A 276 9.98 13.85 -27.86
CA ALA A 276 10.96 14.93 -27.81
C ALA A 276 11.39 15.25 -26.35
N SER A 277 10.50 15.10 -25.41
CA SER A 277 10.78 15.29 -23.98
C SER A 277 11.70 14.20 -23.42
N PHE A 278 11.50 12.95 -23.80
CA PHE A 278 12.41 11.85 -23.44
C PHE A 278 13.77 11.97 -24.14
N ALA A 279 13.82 12.49 -25.38
CA ALA A 279 15.11 12.78 -26.02
C ALA A 279 15.92 13.80 -25.22
N ARG A 280 15.28 14.85 -24.68
CA ARG A 280 15.94 15.82 -23.78
C ARG A 280 16.43 15.19 -22.49
N LEU A 281 15.66 14.25 -21.90
CA LEU A 281 16.10 13.48 -20.75
C LEU A 281 17.35 12.67 -21.09
N ALA A 282 17.37 11.98 -22.25
CA ALA A 282 18.53 11.22 -22.70
C ALA A 282 19.77 12.12 -22.83
N ASP A 283 19.63 13.33 -23.38
CA ASP A 283 20.72 14.30 -23.47
C ASP A 283 21.25 14.74 -22.08
N VAL A 284 20.36 14.81 -21.08
CA VAL A 284 20.76 15.07 -19.71
C VAL A 284 21.55 13.89 -19.15
N MET A 285 21.03 12.68 -19.29
CA MET A 285 21.63 11.45 -18.74
C MET A 285 23.02 11.17 -19.34
N LEU A 286 23.20 11.38 -20.65
CA LEU A 286 24.51 11.19 -21.34
C LEU A 286 25.63 12.07 -20.77
N ARG A 287 25.31 13.14 -20.05
CA ARG A 287 26.32 13.98 -19.37
C ARG A 287 26.82 13.38 -18.07
N PHE A 288 26.14 12.38 -17.55
CA PHE A 288 26.43 11.74 -16.27
C PHE A 288 26.66 10.23 -16.42
N PRO A 289 27.66 9.80 -17.21
CA PRO A 289 27.85 8.38 -17.53
C PRO A 289 28.18 7.49 -16.34
N ARG A 290 28.56 8.08 -15.21
CA ARG A 290 28.80 7.32 -13.96
C ARG A 290 27.52 6.97 -13.22
N LEU A 291 26.38 7.60 -13.57
CA LEU A 291 25.08 7.37 -12.97
C LEU A 291 24.22 6.36 -13.76
N LEU A 292 24.73 5.89 -14.87
CA LEU A 292 24.12 4.88 -15.76
C LEU A 292 24.83 3.52 -15.54
#